data_501068e54b737fa0f463e8a19eea75b0
#
_entry.id   501068e54b737fa0f463e8a19eea75b0
#
_cell.length_a   1.000
_cell.length_b   1.000
_cell.length_c   1.000
_cell.angle_alpha   90.00
_cell.angle_beta   90.00
_cell.angle_gamma   90.00
#
_symmetry.space_group_name_H-M   'P 1'
#
loop_
_entity.id
_entity.type
_entity.pdbx_description
1 polymer ?
#
loop_
_entity_poly.entity_id
_entity_poly.type
_entity_poly.pdbx_seq_one_letter_code
_entity_poly.pdbx_strand_id
1 'polypeptide(L)'
;MKAGVTMSFTVRKSKSRCSGISPIQVLLTKNGVRVSFSTGHAVKPSEWDSKNQRVKGKNSAYIEINNFLNSVRARLYQLEKDLSDRGIGVTPQILRDAYLGKLDCLKDWTLMKVIDVHLEDLKGKIGQSIAASTVWEYELCGRLIGLFIKSRYGREDMSIKEVNIDFISGFHSWLLSVRKMKQNTATKHLKFLQKVMNIAVMNGYIPYSVLGMYKVVRESVNMEYLNEAELQKIIDFESPLEHLVRTRDMFLFGCFTGLSYIDIKTLSREHFETDDEGRRWIKKCREKTGVLSRIPVLPIAQSILDKYKGGKVLLPLQDNADVNRNLKDIAVLCGIDKRICFHASRHTFATTVTLANDIPLEVVSQMMGHTNTRMTCHYAKVVDRSISRQMDSLISRYETASCSLG
;
A
#
# COMPACT_ATOMS: atom_id res chain seq x y z
N MET A 1 -29.76 21.91 20.50
CA MET A 1 -30.20 21.27 19.24
C MET A 1 -29.37 21.84 18.09
N LYS A 2 -28.61 21.05 17.33
CA LYS A 2 -27.90 21.54 16.13
C LYS A 2 -28.96 21.91 15.08
N ALA A 3 -28.97 23.16 14.62
CA ALA A 3 -29.92 23.63 13.61
C ALA A 3 -29.82 22.78 12.32
N GLY A 4 -30.96 22.30 11.85
CA GLY A 4 -31.09 21.60 10.60
C GLY A 4 -30.76 22.46 9.38
N VAL A 5 -30.75 21.86 8.16
CA VAL A 5 -30.61 22.62 6.91
C VAL A 5 -31.93 23.36 6.62
N THR A 6 -31.89 24.66 6.47
CA THR A 6 -33.05 25.45 6.06
C THR A 6 -33.26 25.30 4.55
N MET A 7 -34.50 24.97 4.14
CA MET A 7 -34.89 24.75 2.74
C MET A 7 -35.88 25.82 2.31
N SER A 8 -35.63 26.43 1.15
CA SER A 8 -36.55 27.42 0.56
C SER A 8 -36.54 27.32 -0.98
N PHE A 9 -37.65 27.78 -1.59
CA PHE A 9 -37.74 27.90 -3.04
C PHE A 9 -37.67 29.36 -3.46
N THR A 10 -36.93 29.65 -4.53
CA THR A 10 -36.74 31.00 -5.06
C THR A 10 -36.81 31.04 -6.56
N VAL A 11 -37.27 32.20 -7.10
CA VAL A 11 -37.28 32.52 -8.51
C VAL A 11 -36.41 33.74 -8.75
N ARG A 12 -35.30 33.60 -9.50
CA ARG A 12 -34.34 34.69 -9.76
C ARG A 12 -34.76 35.49 -10.97
N LYS A 13 -35.11 36.77 -10.82
CA LYS A 13 -35.48 37.72 -11.86
C LYS A 13 -34.36 37.91 -12.91
N SER A 14 -33.10 37.86 -12.49
CA SER A 14 -31.93 38.07 -13.37
C SER A 14 -31.62 36.95 -14.37
N LYS A 15 -32.34 35.82 -14.29
CA LYS A 15 -32.19 34.66 -15.21
C LYS A 15 -33.44 34.37 -16.04
N SER A 16 -34.29 35.38 -16.28
CA SER A 16 -35.39 35.21 -17.23
C SER A 16 -34.83 35.00 -18.64
N ARG A 17 -35.24 33.90 -19.30
CA ARG A 17 -34.99 33.69 -20.73
C ARG A 17 -35.77 34.70 -21.51
N CYS A 18 -35.47 34.84 -22.81
CA CYS A 18 -36.20 35.73 -23.73
C CYS A 18 -37.74 35.57 -23.69
N SER A 19 -38.24 34.43 -23.14
CA SER A 19 -39.67 34.15 -22.92
C SER A 19 -40.28 34.76 -21.65
N GLY A 20 -39.53 35.51 -20.85
CA GLY A 20 -39.99 36.08 -19.58
C GLY A 20 -40.23 35.06 -18.44
N ILE A 21 -39.80 33.82 -18.62
CA ILE A 21 -39.96 32.73 -17.65
C ILE A 21 -38.63 32.49 -16.90
N SER A 22 -38.70 32.30 -15.61
CA SER A 22 -37.53 32.08 -14.74
C SER A 22 -37.60 30.75 -14.04
N PRO A 23 -36.44 30.00 -13.90
CA PRO A 23 -36.43 28.71 -13.24
C PRO A 23 -36.66 28.83 -11.72
N ILE A 24 -37.45 27.90 -11.16
CA ILE A 24 -37.61 27.72 -9.71
C ILE A 24 -36.37 26.99 -9.20
N GLN A 25 -35.71 27.54 -8.19
CA GLN A 25 -34.54 26.97 -7.56
C GLN A 25 -34.83 26.57 -6.11
N VAL A 26 -34.28 25.43 -5.71
CA VAL A 26 -34.14 25.06 -4.30
C VAL A 26 -32.94 25.80 -3.75
N LEU A 27 -33.07 26.43 -2.59
CA LEU A 27 -31.99 27.05 -1.83
C LEU A 27 -31.88 26.34 -0.48
N LEU A 28 -30.72 25.75 -0.23
CA LEU A 28 -30.35 25.08 1.02
C LEU A 28 -29.37 25.99 1.77
N THR A 29 -29.62 26.23 3.08
CA THR A 29 -28.79 27.10 3.89
C THR A 29 -28.51 26.47 5.25
N LYS A 30 -27.23 26.49 5.70
CA LYS A 30 -26.81 26.09 7.06
C LYS A 30 -25.52 26.81 7.42
N ASN A 31 -25.46 27.42 8.61
CA ASN A 31 -24.25 28.09 9.12
C ASN A 31 -23.61 29.07 8.12
N GLY A 32 -24.42 29.85 7.41
CA GLY A 32 -23.95 30.84 6.43
C GLY A 32 -23.62 30.25 5.02
N VAL A 33 -23.49 28.94 4.90
CA VAL A 33 -23.23 28.27 3.62
C VAL A 33 -24.56 28.12 2.85
N ARG A 34 -24.57 28.56 1.59
CA ARG A 34 -25.74 28.52 0.71
C ARG A 34 -25.45 27.73 -0.57
N VAL A 35 -26.31 26.78 -0.92
CA VAL A 35 -26.24 25.99 -2.13
C VAL A 35 -27.59 26.00 -2.82
N SER A 36 -27.62 26.20 -4.15
CA SER A 36 -28.84 26.15 -4.92
C SER A 36 -28.73 25.20 -6.11
N PHE A 37 -29.89 24.61 -6.48
CA PHE A 37 -30.03 23.80 -7.70
C PHE A 37 -31.41 24.00 -8.31
N SER A 38 -31.55 23.71 -9.60
CA SER A 38 -32.80 23.86 -10.32
C SER A 38 -33.78 22.74 -10.01
N THR A 39 -35.08 23.05 -9.90
CA THR A 39 -36.16 22.07 -9.81
C THR A 39 -36.55 21.46 -11.15
N GLY A 40 -36.08 22.02 -12.26
CA GLY A 40 -36.54 21.68 -13.62
C GLY A 40 -37.79 22.47 -14.07
N HIS A 41 -38.53 23.06 -13.12
CA HIS A 41 -39.73 23.90 -13.46
C HIS A 41 -39.36 25.36 -13.51
N ALA A 42 -40.12 26.11 -14.33
CA ALA A 42 -39.96 27.54 -14.50
C ALA A 42 -41.33 28.24 -14.52
N VAL A 43 -41.39 29.47 -14.03
CA VAL A 43 -42.62 30.26 -13.95
C VAL A 43 -42.31 31.73 -14.24
N LYS A 44 -43.34 32.53 -14.58
CA LYS A 44 -43.19 33.98 -14.66
C LYS A 44 -42.98 34.56 -13.26
N PRO A 45 -42.00 35.46 -13.03
CA PRO A 45 -41.75 36.05 -11.73
C PRO A 45 -42.96 36.74 -11.10
N SER A 46 -43.91 37.27 -11.89
CA SER A 46 -45.15 37.85 -11.43
C SER A 46 -46.13 36.87 -10.82
N GLU A 47 -46.04 35.59 -11.21
CA GLU A 47 -46.91 34.52 -10.75
C GLU A 47 -46.32 33.81 -9.52
N TRP A 48 -45.13 34.20 -9.05
CA TRP A 48 -44.44 33.59 -7.89
C TRP A 48 -44.85 34.31 -6.61
N ASP A 49 -45.27 33.55 -5.59
CA ASP A 49 -45.48 34.01 -4.22
C ASP A 49 -44.23 33.73 -3.39
N SER A 50 -43.40 34.73 -3.20
CA SER A 50 -42.13 34.60 -2.45
C SER A 50 -42.37 34.35 -0.97
N LYS A 51 -43.51 34.82 -0.38
CA LYS A 51 -43.81 34.60 1.02
C LYS A 51 -44.22 33.15 1.31
N ASN A 52 -45.10 32.60 0.49
CA ASN A 52 -45.58 31.23 0.62
C ASN A 52 -44.75 30.21 -0.20
N GLN A 53 -43.76 30.68 -0.98
CA GLN A 53 -42.88 29.84 -1.82
C GLN A 53 -43.65 28.91 -2.73
N ARG A 54 -44.65 29.42 -3.45
CA ARG A 54 -45.54 28.69 -4.34
C ARG A 54 -45.95 29.53 -5.53
N VAL A 55 -46.45 28.89 -6.58
CA VAL A 55 -47.03 29.57 -7.75
C VAL A 55 -48.43 29.99 -7.42
N LYS A 56 -48.79 31.26 -7.76
CA LYS A 56 -50.13 31.86 -7.58
C LYS A 56 -51.06 31.37 -8.70
N GLY A 57 -52.32 31.09 -8.35
CA GLY A 57 -53.36 30.74 -9.31
C GLY A 57 -53.91 29.33 -9.13
N LYS A 58 -55.06 29.06 -9.77
CA LYS A 58 -55.81 27.78 -9.69
C LYS A 58 -55.73 26.96 -10.95
N ASN A 59 -54.85 27.27 -11.89
CA ASN A 59 -54.62 26.48 -13.09
C ASN A 59 -54.04 25.11 -12.75
N SER A 60 -54.45 24.05 -13.45
CA SER A 60 -53.99 22.66 -13.22
C SER A 60 -52.45 22.56 -13.26
N ALA A 61 -51.81 23.23 -14.22
CA ALA A 61 -50.35 23.28 -14.31
C ALA A 61 -49.66 23.89 -13.07
N TYR A 62 -50.26 24.90 -12.43
CA TYR A 62 -49.72 25.51 -11.22
C TYR A 62 -49.93 24.66 -10.00
N ILE A 63 -51.04 23.89 -9.95
CA ILE A 63 -51.31 22.92 -8.91
C ILE A 63 -50.28 21.79 -8.98
N GLU A 64 -49.97 21.28 -10.18
CA GLU A 64 -48.94 20.25 -10.41
C GLU A 64 -47.55 20.72 -9.95
N ILE A 65 -47.14 21.94 -10.33
CA ILE A 65 -45.86 22.53 -9.88
C ILE A 65 -45.84 22.63 -8.36
N ASN A 66 -46.90 23.12 -7.72
CA ASN A 66 -46.95 23.24 -6.27
C ASN A 66 -46.91 21.88 -5.58
N ASN A 67 -47.57 20.85 -6.08
CA ASN A 67 -47.51 19.47 -5.60
C ASN A 67 -46.08 18.90 -5.75
N PHE A 68 -45.44 19.15 -6.89
CA PHE A 68 -44.04 18.79 -7.11
C PHE A 68 -43.10 19.46 -6.10
N LEU A 69 -43.24 20.79 -5.83
CA LEU A 69 -42.44 21.49 -4.86
C LEU A 69 -42.61 20.92 -3.43
N ASN A 70 -43.84 20.50 -3.07
CA ASN A 70 -44.11 19.83 -1.81
C ASN A 70 -43.42 18.46 -1.75
N SER A 71 -43.41 17.67 -2.83
CA SER A 71 -42.72 16.39 -2.89
C SER A 71 -41.19 16.55 -2.79
N VAL A 72 -40.63 17.57 -3.42
CA VAL A 72 -39.20 17.93 -3.29
C VAL A 72 -38.86 18.25 -1.84
N ARG A 73 -39.72 19.04 -1.16
CA ARG A 73 -39.52 19.40 0.25
C ARG A 73 -39.55 18.15 1.15
N ALA A 74 -40.56 17.32 1.00
CA ALA A 74 -40.71 16.08 1.74
C ALA A 74 -39.48 15.14 1.55
N ARG A 75 -39.04 15.00 0.29
CA ARG A 75 -37.87 14.18 -0.04
C ARG A 75 -36.59 14.71 0.59
N LEU A 76 -36.36 16.02 0.56
CA LEU A 76 -35.19 16.65 1.19
C LEU A 76 -35.18 16.46 2.72
N TYR A 77 -36.35 16.60 3.38
CA TYR A 77 -36.45 16.32 4.81
C TYR A 77 -36.18 14.87 5.17
N GLN A 78 -36.70 13.93 4.34
CA GLN A 78 -36.41 12.51 4.55
C GLN A 78 -34.92 12.20 4.37
N LEU A 79 -34.28 12.76 3.34
CA LEU A 79 -32.85 12.60 3.12
C LEU A 79 -32.01 13.20 4.25
N GLU A 80 -32.40 14.37 4.77
CA GLU A 80 -31.73 14.98 5.93
C GLU A 80 -31.78 14.07 7.15
N LYS A 81 -32.95 13.46 7.40
CA LYS A 81 -33.15 12.51 8.49
C LYS A 81 -32.31 11.26 8.27
N ASP A 82 -32.42 10.64 7.09
CA ASP A 82 -31.66 9.42 6.74
C ASP A 82 -30.14 9.60 6.89
N LEU A 83 -29.61 10.78 6.46
CA LEU A 83 -28.20 11.11 6.61
C LEU A 83 -27.81 11.31 8.08
N SER A 84 -28.68 11.99 8.87
CA SER A 84 -28.45 12.23 10.29
C SER A 84 -28.48 10.91 11.08
N ASP A 85 -29.43 10.03 10.79
CA ASP A 85 -29.57 8.71 11.42
C ASP A 85 -28.36 7.80 11.12
N ARG A 86 -27.71 8.02 9.97
CA ARG A 86 -26.44 7.37 9.58
C ARG A 86 -25.20 8.04 10.21
N GLY A 87 -25.35 9.07 11.03
CA GLY A 87 -24.25 9.79 11.66
C GLY A 87 -23.46 10.69 10.69
N ILE A 88 -23.98 10.94 9.49
CA ILE A 88 -23.34 11.79 8.50
C ILE A 88 -23.67 13.25 8.83
N GLY A 89 -22.66 14.10 8.99
CA GLY A 89 -22.83 15.52 9.19
C GLY A 89 -23.49 16.20 7.98
N VAL A 90 -24.79 16.57 8.10
CA VAL A 90 -25.53 17.12 6.96
C VAL A 90 -25.11 18.56 6.69
N THR A 91 -24.52 18.79 5.52
CA THR A 91 -24.23 20.11 4.94
C THR A 91 -25.18 20.38 3.76
N PRO A 92 -25.40 21.66 3.34
CA PRO A 92 -26.18 21.98 2.16
C PRO A 92 -25.69 21.26 0.88
N GLN A 93 -24.37 21.10 0.72
CA GLN A 93 -23.76 20.37 -0.42
C GLN A 93 -24.13 18.90 -0.37
N ILE A 94 -23.93 18.24 0.78
CA ILE A 94 -24.24 16.82 0.97
C ILE A 94 -25.73 16.56 0.69
N LEU A 95 -26.62 17.42 1.22
CA LEU A 95 -28.06 17.25 1.01
C LEU A 95 -28.48 17.44 -0.47
N ARG A 96 -27.88 18.42 -1.16
CA ARG A 96 -28.08 18.59 -2.61
C ARG A 96 -27.61 17.36 -3.38
N ASP A 97 -26.41 16.85 -3.08
CA ASP A 97 -25.81 15.75 -3.82
C ASP A 97 -26.56 14.43 -3.54
N ALA A 98 -27.09 14.27 -2.33
CA ALA A 98 -28.03 13.20 -1.99
C ALA A 98 -29.32 13.25 -2.81
N TYR A 99 -29.92 14.44 -2.92
CA TYR A 99 -31.15 14.64 -3.70
C TYR A 99 -30.93 14.37 -5.19
N LEU A 100 -29.79 14.79 -5.72
CA LEU A 100 -29.42 14.58 -7.13
C LEU A 100 -28.91 13.16 -7.43
N GLY A 101 -28.91 12.25 -6.44
CA GLY A 101 -28.42 10.88 -6.61
C GLY A 101 -26.90 10.78 -6.80
N LYS A 102 -26.16 11.85 -6.48
CA LYS A 102 -24.71 11.91 -6.60
C LYS A 102 -23.97 11.41 -5.37
N LEU A 103 -24.71 11.14 -4.28
CA LEU A 103 -24.14 10.72 -3.00
C LEU A 103 -24.16 9.19 -2.91
N ASP A 104 -23.01 8.59 -3.14
CA ASP A 104 -22.85 7.13 -3.08
C ASP A 104 -23.06 6.53 -1.67
N CYS A 105 -23.01 7.34 -0.61
CA CYS A 105 -23.28 6.90 0.76
C CYS A 105 -24.73 6.46 1.02
N LEU A 106 -25.68 6.80 0.12
CA LEU A 106 -27.07 6.35 0.19
C LEU A 106 -27.32 4.99 -0.47
N LYS A 107 -26.39 4.52 -1.29
CA LYS A 107 -26.45 3.19 -1.89
C LYS A 107 -26.14 2.15 -0.82
N ASP A 108 -26.80 1.00 -0.89
CA ASP A 108 -26.42 -0.12 -0.06
C ASP A 108 -25.13 -0.77 -0.62
N TRP A 109 -24.02 -0.42 0.00
CA TRP A 109 -22.73 -0.95 -0.35
C TRP A 109 -22.47 -2.26 0.39
N THR A 110 -22.07 -3.26 -0.37
CA THR A 110 -21.61 -4.54 0.16
C THR A 110 -20.09 -4.60 0.19
N LEU A 111 -19.53 -5.46 1.04
CA LEU A 111 -18.09 -5.56 1.23
C LEU A 111 -17.37 -5.96 -0.07
N MET A 112 -17.91 -6.97 -0.77
CA MET A 112 -17.28 -7.44 -2.03
C MET A 112 -17.36 -6.37 -3.11
N LYS A 113 -18.46 -5.64 -3.23
CA LYS A 113 -18.58 -4.54 -4.18
C LYS A 113 -17.55 -3.41 -3.95
N VAL A 114 -17.25 -3.07 -2.69
CA VAL A 114 -16.20 -2.08 -2.38
C VAL A 114 -14.83 -2.63 -2.75
N ILE A 115 -14.58 -3.92 -2.50
CA ILE A 115 -13.33 -4.57 -2.91
C ILE A 115 -13.19 -4.54 -4.42
N ASP A 116 -14.24 -4.92 -5.17
CA ASP A 116 -14.20 -4.97 -6.64
C ASP A 116 -13.93 -3.60 -7.25
N VAL A 117 -14.64 -2.56 -6.80
CA VAL A 117 -14.40 -1.17 -7.26
C VAL A 117 -12.97 -0.72 -6.97
N HIS A 118 -12.43 -1.08 -5.79
CA HIS A 118 -11.04 -0.76 -5.45
C HIS A 118 -10.04 -1.51 -6.33
N LEU A 119 -10.29 -2.79 -6.61
CA LEU A 119 -9.42 -3.59 -7.49
C LEU A 119 -9.42 -3.08 -8.92
N GLU A 120 -10.58 -2.67 -9.46
CA GLU A 120 -10.69 -2.07 -10.78
C GLU A 120 -9.88 -0.76 -10.89
N ASP A 121 -9.98 0.13 -9.89
CA ASP A 121 -9.16 1.35 -9.82
C ASP A 121 -7.65 1.03 -9.81
N LEU A 122 -7.24 -0.01 -9.08
CA LEU A 122 -5.83 -0.42 -9.01
C LEU A 122 -5.35 -1.05 -10.33
N LYS A 123 -6.18 -1.83 -11.01
CA LYS A 123 -5.86 -2.41 -12.33
C LYS A 123 -5.53 -1.32 -13.35
N GLY A 124 -6.28 -0.22 -13.35
CA GLY A 124 -6.01 0.92 -14.21
C GLY A 124 -4.67 1.64 -13.94
N LYS A 125 -4.05 1.37 -12.78
CA LYS A 125 -2.78 1.99 -12.34
C LYS A 125 -1.56 1.06 -12.49
N ILE A 126 -1.75 -0.16 -13.01
CA ILE A 126 -0.65 -1.11 -13.23
C ILE A 126 0.37 -0.52 -14.21
N GLY A 127 1.65 -0.63 -13.85
CA GLY A 127 2.76 -0.12 -14.65
C GLY A 127 3.04 1.39 -14.48
N GLN A 128 2.15 2.14 -13.82
CA GLN A 128 2.37 3.54 -13.50
C GLN A 128 2.77 3.73 -12.02
N SER A 129 1.92 3.32 -11.10
CA SER A 129 2.12 3.53 -9.66
C SER A 129 2.00 2.26 -8.82
N ILE A 130 1.58 1.15 -9.41
CA ILE A 130 1.43 -0.12 -8.72
C ILE A 130 1.93 -1.29 -9.57
N ALA A 131 2.57 -2.27 -8.93
CA ALA A 131 3.00 -3.49 -9.60
C ALA A 131 1.82 -4.48 -9.77
N ALA A 132 1.78 -5.21 -10.90
CA ALA A 132 0.77 -6.24 -11.16
C ALA A 132 0.71 -7.29 -10.04
N SER A 133 1.87 -7.66 -9.46
CA SER A 133 1.95 -8.60 -8.34
C SER A 133 1.21 -8.12 -7.08
N THR A 134 1.17 -6.81 -6.84
CA THR A 134 0.42 -6.22 -5.71
C THR A 134 -1.08 -6.31 -5.94
N VAL A 135 -1.53 -6.08 -7.17
CA VAL A 135 -2.96 -6.23 -7.53
C VAL A 135 -3.39 -7.68 -7.38
N TRP A 136 -2.59 -8.62 -7.88
CA TRP A 136 -2.84 -10.05 -7.70
C TRP A 136 -2.93 -10.47 -6.21
N GLU A 137 -2.05 -9.94 -5.36
CA GLU A 137 -2.11 -10.19 -3.90
C GLU A 137 -3.43 -9.66 -3.29
N TYR A 138 -3.90 -8.50 -3.73
CA TYR A 138 -5.17 -7.93 -3.27
C TYR A 138 -6.39 -8.70 -3.80
N GLU A 139 -6.36 -9.19 -5.04
CA GLU A 139 -7.39 -10.09 -5.57
C GLU A 139 -7.48 -11.38 -4.75
N LEU A 140 -6.33 -11.96 -4.38
CA LEU A 140 -6.30 -13.11 -3.48
C LEU A 140 -6.93 -12.78 -2.12
N CYS A 141 -6.64 -11.60 -1.56
CA CYS A 141 -7.27 -11.15 -0.31
C CYS A 141 -8.80 -11.05 -0.46
N GLY A 142 -9.29 -10.45 -1.54
CA GLY A 142 -10.72 -10.36 -1.83
C GLY A 142 -11.39 -11.72 -1.92
N ARG A 143 -10.78 -12.67 -2.65
CA ARG A 143 -11.28 -14.06 -2.72
C ARG A 143 -11.34 -14.74 -1.36
N LEU A 144 -10.33 -14.55 -0.50
CA LEU A 144 -10.32 -15.12 0.85
C LEU A 144 -11.41 -14.53 1.73
N ILE A 145 -11.69 -13.24 1.63
CA ILE A 145 -12.80 -12.58 2.33
C ILE A 145 -14.14 -13.17 1.88
N GLY A 146 -14.36 -13.32 0.57
CA GLY A 146 -15.58 -13.96 0.04
C GLY A 146 -15.76 -15.40 0.51
N LEU A 147 -14.69 -16.21 0.51
CA LEU A 147 -14.71 -17.58 1.04
C LEU A 147 -15.04 -17.61 2.54
N PHE A 148 -14.52 -16.67 3.32
CA PHE A 148 -14.84 -16.56 4.74
C PHE A 148 -16.31 -16.19 4.96
N ILE A 149 -16.86 -15.22 4.22
CA ILE A 149 -18.27 -14.84 4.29
C ILE A 149 -19.14 -16.04 3.99
N LYS A 150 -18.86 -16.78 2.92
CA LYS A 150 -19.59 -17.98 2.54
C LYS A 150 -19.50 -19.07 3.62
N SER A 151 -18.31 -19.32 4.15
CA SER A 151 -18.06 -20.35 5.17
C SER A 151 -18.74 -20.05 6.50
N ARG A 152 -18.73 -18.80 6.96
CA ARG A 152 -19.22 -18.45 8.30
C ARG A 152 -20.68 -18.00 8.32
N TYR A 153 -21.12 -17.31 7.27
CA TYR A 153 -22.44 -16.67 7.23
C TYR A 153 -23.38 -17.31 6.19
N GLY A 154 -22.91 -18.23 5.36
CA GLY A 154 -23.72 -18.89 4.32
C GLY A 154 -24.16 -17.94 3.19
N ARG A 155 -23.52 -16.79 3.04
CA ARG A 155 -23.85 -15.74 2.06
C ARG A 155 -22.72 -15.56 1.06
N GLU A 156 -23.03 -15.08 -0.14
CA GLU A 156 -21.98 -14.73 -1.14
C GLU A 156 -21.35 -13.34 -0.86
N ASP A 157 -22.11 -12.44 -0.21
CA ASP A 157 -21.68 -11.10 0.14
C ASP A 157 -22.41 -10.60 1.39
N MET A 158 -22.01 -9.47 1.95
CA MET A 158 -22.65 -8.87 3.12
C MET A 158 -22.57 -7.35 3.07
N SER A 159 -23.49 -6.67 3.79
CA SER A 159 -23.44 -5.21 3.90
C SER A 159 -22.13 -4.79 4.58
N ILE A 160 -21.49 -3.74 4.03
CA ILE A 160 -20.26 -3.21 4.62
C ILE A 160 -20.46 -2.69 6.06
N LYS A 161 -21.68 -2.37 6.44
CA LYS A 161 -22.07 -1.94 7.80
C LYS A 161 -22.02 -3.08 8.82
N GLU A 162 -22.13 -4.33 8.35
CA GLU A 162 -22.05 -5.53 9.20
C GLU A 162 -20.60 -5.90 9.57
N VAL A 163 -19.61 -5.30 8.89
CA VAL A 163 -18.18 -5.56 9.13
C VAL A 163 -17.73 -4.88 10.44
N ASN A 164 -17.70 -5.66 11.49
CA ASN A 164 -17.38 -5.24 12.86
C ASN A 164 -16.12 -5.94 13.40
N ILE A 165 -15.82 -5.76 14.70
CA ILE A 165 -14.67 -6.39 15.36
C ILE A 165 -14.79 -7.93 15.37
N ASP A 166 -16.01 -8.48 15.52
CA ASP A 166 -16.21 -9.92 15.49
C ASP A 166 -15.94 -10.51 14.10
N PHE A 167 -16.27 -9.76 13.05
CA PHE A 167 -15.93 -10.14 11.69
C PHE A 167 -14.42 -10.23 11.49
N ILE A 168 -13.64 -9.19 11.83
CA ILE A 168 -12.19 -9.19 11.64
C ILE A 168 -11.50 -10.25 12.53
N SER A 169 -11.94 -10.43 13.76
CA SER A 169 -11.45 -11.47 14.67
C SER A 169 -11.73 -12.87 14.14
N GLY A 170 -12.95 -13.09 13.68
CA GLY A 170 -13.34 -14.35 13.06
C GLY A 170 -12.58 -14.66 11.77
N PHE A 171 -12.38 -13.64 10.91
CA PHE A 171 -11.58 -13.78 9.71
C PHE A 171 -10.12 -14.11 10.03
N HIS A 172 -9.53 -13.43 11.03
CA HIS A 172 -8.19 -13.74 11.50
C HIS A 172 -8.06 -15.20 11.97
N SER A 173 -8.95 -15.64 12.86
CA SER A 173 -8.97 -17.02 13.35
C SER A 173 -9.15 -18.03 12.23
N TRP A 174 -10.02 -17.74 11.26
CA TRP A 174 -10.24 -18.61 10.10
C TRP A 174 -9.01 -18.72 9.21
N LEU A 175 -8.28 -17.61 8.98
CA LEU A 175 -7.01 -17.63 8.23
C LEU A 175 -5.96 -18.51 8.90
N LEU A 176 -5.85 -18.46 10.23
CA LEU A 176 -4.88 -19.25 10.99
C LEU A 176 -5.29 -20.72 11.09
N SER A 177 -6.54 -21.02 11.48
CA SER A 177 -6.99 -22.37 11.82
C SER A 177 -7.42 -23.17 10.60
N VAL A 178 -8.26 -22.59 9.73
CA VAL A 178 -8.83 -23.29 8.56
C VAL A 178 -7.88 -23.23 7.38
N ARG A 179 -7.30 -22.04 7.10
CA ARG A 179 -6.35 -21.87 5.99
C ARG A 179 -4.90 -22.19 6.36
N LYS A 180 -4.63 -22.46 7.65
CA LYS A 180 -3.29 -22.80 8.21
C LYS A 180 -2.20 -21.81 7.81
N MET A 181 -2.56 -20.52 7.71
CA MET A 181 -1.62 -19.46 7.36
C MET A 181 -0.74 -19.10 8.56
N LYS A 182 0.52 -18.71 8.29
CA LYS A 182 1.38 -18.11 9.32
C LYS A 182 0.85 -16.73 9.70
N GLN A 183 1.08 -16.31 10.96
CA GLN A 183 0.63 -15.04 11.53
C GLN A 183 0.91 -13.83 10.62
N ASN A 184 2.13 -13.70 10.12
CA ASN A 184 2.49 -12.57 9.26
C ASN A 184 1.77 -12.56 7.91
N THR A 185 1.40 -13.74 7.38
CA THR A 185 0.60 -13.86 6.16
C THR A 185 -0.84 -13.44 6.43
N ALA A 186 -1.45 -13.96 7.52
CA ALA A 186 -2.79 -13.55 7.94
C ALA A 186 -2.85 -12.01 8.18
N THR A 187 -1.83 -11.46 8.82
CA THR A 187 -1.69 -10.00 9.05
C THR A 187 -1.79 -9.17 7.77
N LYS A 188 -1.24 -9.64 6.64
CA LYS A 188 -1.35 -8.91 5.36
C LYS A 188 -2.81 -8.84 4.89
N HIS A 189 -3.55 -9.93 4.99
CA HIS A 189 -4.96 -9.98 4.61
C HIS A 189 -5.83 -9.09 5.51
N LEU A 190 -5.55 -9.07 6.82
CA LEU A 190 -6.24 -8.17 7.76
C LEU A 190 -5.99 -6.70 7.43
N LYS A 191 -4.75 -6.34 7.06
CA LYS A 191 -4.40 -4.97 6.63
C LYS A 191 -5.11 -4.57 5.34
N PHE A 192 -5.30 -5.50 4.42
CA PHE A 192 -6.10 -5.24 3.23
C PHE A 192 -7.57 -4.95 3.60
N LEU A 193 -8.18 -5.76 4.46
CA LEU A 193 -9.53 -5.50 4.96
C LEU A 193 -9.64 -4.13 5.65
N GLN A 194 -8.69 -3.78 6.52
CA GLN A 194 -8.64 -2.45 7.14
C GLN A 194 -8.55 -1.33 6.09
N LYS A 195 -7.74 -1.52 5.03
CA LYS A 195 -7.61 -0.57 3.93
C LYS A 195 -8.94 -0.38 3.20
N VAL A 196 -9.66 -1.47 2.88
CA VAL A 196 -10.98 -1.44 2.23
C VAL A 196 -11.98 -0.68 3.10
N MET A 197 -12.00 -0.94 4.40
CA MET A 197 -12.89 -0.23 5.32
C MET A 197 -12.56 1.26 5.43
N ASN A 198 -11.29 1.64 5.40
CA ASN A 198 -10.88 3.04 5.36
C ASN A 198 -11.33 3.73 4.06
N ILE A 199 -11.25 3.05 2.92
CA ILE A 199 -11.77 3.53 1.64
C ILE A 199 -13.28 3.75 1.73
N ALA A 200 -14.01 2.85 2.36
CA ALA A 200 -15.45 3.00 2.56
C ALA A 200 -15.81 4.21 3.43
N VAL A 201 -15.00 4.52 4.45
CA VAL A 201 -15.16 5.74 5.25
C VAL A 201 -14.83 6.99 4.42
N MET A 202 -13.71 6.99 3.70
CA MET A 202 -13.29 8.12 2.87
C MET A 202 -14.32 8.48 1.77
N ASN A 203 -14.97 7.46 1.19
CA ASN A 203 -16.01 7.64 0.18
C ASN A 203 -17.40 7.88 0.80
N GLY A 204 -17.54 7.91 2.12
CA GLY A 204 -18.81 8.14 2.81
C GLY A 204 -19.80 6.98 2.74
N TYR A 205 -19.37 5.75 2.41
CA TYR A 205 -20.22 4.56 2.39
C TYR A 205 -20.62 4.13 3.80
N ILE A 206 -19.74 4.35 4.76
CA ILE A 206 -19.97 4.19 6.19
C ILE A 206 -19.43 5.41 6.95
N PRO A 207 -20.00 5.76 8.12
CA PRO A 207 -19.58 6.95 8.86
C PRO A 207 -18.21 6.80 9.55
N TYR A 208 -17.86 5.60 9.94
CA TYR A 208 -16.59 5.26 10.62
C TYR A 208 -16.27 3.77 10.47
N SER A 209 -15.02 3.41 10.76
CA SER A 209 -14.58 2.01 10.83
C SER A 209 -14.01 1.69 12.21
N VAL A 210 -14.50 0.63 12.82
CA VAL A 210 -13.99 0.11 14.10
C VAL A 210 -12.76 -0.77 13.92
N LEU A 211 -12.42 -1.15 12.69
CA LEU A 211 -11.33 -2.11 12.43
C LEU A 211 -9.95 -1.56 12.79
N GLY A 212 -9.79 -0.24 12.87
CA GLY A 212 -8.55 0.39 13.36
C GLY A 212 -8.24 0.07 14.83
N MET A 213 -9.26 -0.30 15.62
CA MET A 213 -9.10 -0.72 17.01
C MET A 213 -8.56 -2.16 17.14
N TYR A 214 -8.66 -2.97 16.10
CA TYR A 214 -8.14 -4.32 16.09
C TYR A 214 -6.62 -4.31 15.91
N LYS A 215 -5.90 -4.62 17.01
CA LYS A 215 -4.44 -4.67 16.99
C LYS A 215 -3.94 -5.91 16.25
N VAL A 216 -3.32 -5.69 15.13
CA VAL A 216 -2.71 -6.75 14.33
C VAL A 216 -1.27 -6.95 14.77
N VAL A 217 -0.99 -8.07 15.44
CA VAL A 217 0.35 -8.42 15.90
C VAL A 217 1.18 -8.98 14.76
N ARG A 218 2.41 -8.51 14.63
CA ARG A 218 3.43 -9.10 13.74
C ARG A 218 4.45 -9.86 14.58
N GLU A 219 4.75 -11.07 14.15
CA GLU A 219 5.86 -11.83 14.65
C GLU A 219 7.17 -11.34 14.03
N SER A 220 8.21 -11.25 14.85
CA SER A 220 9.56 -11.00 14.36
C SER A 220 10.03 -12.20 13.53
N VAL A 221 10.54 -11.93 12.34
CA VAL A 221 11.14 -12.96 11.49
C VAL A 221 12.64 -12.81 11.57
N ASN A 222 13.33 -13.87 12.00
CA ASN A 222 14.78 -13.94 11.86
C ASN A 222 15.11 -14.08 10.38
N MET A 223 15.94 -13.16 9.89
CA MET A 223 16.39 -13.17 8.52
C MET A 223 17.64 -14.04 8.43
N GLU A 224 17.54 -15.14 7.69
CA GLU A 224 18.69 -16.00 7.46
C GLU A 224 19.74 -15.25 6.61
N TYR A 225 20.99 -15.36 7.05
CA TYR A 225 22.17 -14.88 6.34
C TYR A 225 23.31 -15.88 6.56
N LEU A 226 24.30 -15.87 5.69
CA LEU A 226 25.49 -16.70 5.82
C LEU A 226 26.53 -15.99 6.70
N ASN A 227 27.07 -16.70 7.67
CA ASN A 227 28.27 -16.25 8.38
C ASN A 227 29.51 -16.41 7.47
N GLU A 228 30.67 -15.93 7.93
CA GLU A 228 31.90 -15.92 7.14
C GLU A 228 32.32 -17.34 6.68
N ALA A 229 32.26 -18.32 7.59
CA ALA A 229 32.60 -19.70 7.28
C ALA A 229 31.61 -20.36 6.29
N GLU A 230 30.31 -20.07 6.43
CA GLU A 230 29.28 -20.56 5.50
C GLU A 230 29.40 -19.88 4.12
N LEU A 231 29.71 -18.57 4.10
CA LEU A 231 29.95 -17.84 2.86
C LEU A 231 31.18 -18.40 2.13
N GLN A 232 32.27 -18.72 2.86
CA GLN A 232 33.44 -19.35 2.29
C GLN A 232 33.15 -20.70 1.66
N LYS A 233 32.33 -21.55 2.31
CA LYS A 233 31.90 -22.84 1.73
C LYS A 233 31.17 -22.68 0.40
N ILE A 234 30.36 -21.60 0.25
CA ILE A 234 29.69 -21.30 -1.02
C ILE A 234 30.67 -20.80 -2.08
N ILE A 235 31.69 -20.02 -1.68
CA ILE A 235 32.76 -19.55 -2.58
C ILE A 235 33.53 -20.76 -3.13
N ASP A 236 33.90 -21.70 -2.27
CA ASP A 236 34.70 -22.87 -2.57
C ASP A 236 33.88 -24.01 -3.22
N PHE A 237 32.56 -23.85 -3.31
CA PHE A 237 31.68 -24.87 -3.86
C PHE A 237 31.97 -25.11 -5.35
N GLU A 238 32.30 -26.33 -5.72
CA GLU A 238 32.44 -26.79 -7.07
C GLU A 238 31.42 -27.87 -7.41
N SER A 239 31.00 -27.93 -8.65
CA SER A 239 30.06 -28.95 -9.13
C SER A 239 30.21 -29.17 -10.63
N PRO A 240 30.07 -30.40 -11.10
CA PRO A 240 30.00 -30.72 -12.53
C PRO A 240 28.70 -30.21 -13.17
N LEU A 241 27.69 -29.85 -12.35
CA LEU A 241 26.39 -29.40 -12.81
C LEU A 241 26.41 -27.90 -13.05
N GLU A 242 26.49 -27.47 -14.28
CA GLU A 242 26.60 -26.08 -14.71
C GLU A 242 25.50 -25.16 -14.11
N HIS A 243 24.28 -25.67 -14.00
CA HIS A 243 23.16 -24.89 -13.43
C HIS A 243 23.36 -24.55 -11.95
N LEU A 244 24.01 -25.43 -11.17
CA LEU A 244 24.36 -25.15 -9.77
C LEU A 244 25.51 -24.13 -9.70
N VAL A 245 26.53 -24.27 -10.56
CA VAL A 245 27.62 -23.30 -10.63
C VAL A 245 27.10 -21.91 -11.01
N ARG A 246 26.22 -21.82 -12.00
CA ARG A 246 25.57 -20.54 -12.34
C ARG A 246 24.77 -19.97 -11.17
N THR A 247 23.99 -20.80 -10.48
CA THR A 247 23.22 -20.36 -9.31
C THR A 247 24.12 -19.84 -8.20
N ARG A 248 25.22 -20.57 -7.90
CA ARG A 248 26.24 -20.13 -6.93
C ARG A 248 26.79 -18.76 -7.30
N ASP A 249 27.24 -18.59 -8.54
CA ASP A 249 27.84 -17.33 -8.99
C ASP A 249 26.87 -16.17 -8.89
N MET A 250 25.60 -16.36 -9.27
CA MET A 250 24.59 -15.31 -9.16
C MET A 250 24.26 -14.98 -7.70
N PHE A 251 24.22 -15.99 -6.82
CA PHE A 251 24.02 -15.80 -5.40
C PHE A 251 25.20 -15.05 -4.77
N LEU A 252 26.44 -15.45 -5.08
CA LEU A 252 27.64 -14.74 -4.65
C LEU A 252 27.68 -13.30 -5.17
N PHE A 253 27.31 -13.07 -6.43
CA PHE A 253 27.17 -11.72 -6.93
C PHE A 253 26.20 -10.87 -6.07
N GLY A 254 25.08 -11.45 -5.67
CA GLY A 254 24.15 -10.83 -4.71
C GLY A 254 24.77 -10.61 -3.32
N CYS A 255 25.62 -11.56 -2.82
CA CYS A 255 26.32 -11.45 -1.54
C CYS A 255 27.38 -10.32 -1.54
N PHE A 256 27.99 -10.00 -2.68
CA PHE A 256 29.05 -9.01 -2.78
C PHE A 256 28.62 -7.69 -3.40
N THR A 257 27.33 -7.55 -3.77
CA THR A 257 26.75 -6.29 -4.27
C THR A 257 25.54 -5.82 -3.47
N GLY A 258 24.90 -6.71 -2.74
CA GLY A 258 23.65 -6.40 -2.02
C GLY A 258 22.45 -6.14 -2.94
N LEU A 259 22.55 -6.35 -4.25
CA LEU A 259 21.46 -6.20 -5.20
C LEU A 259 20.40 -7.27 -4.97
N SER A 260 19.14 -6.94 -5.20
CA SER A 260 18.06 -7.93 -5.16
C SER A 260 18.01 -8.74 -6.45
N TYR A 261 17.30 -9.88 -6.46
CA TYR A 261 17.13 -10.72 -7.63
C TYR A 261 16.70 -9.92 -8.87
N ILE A 262 15.68 -9.07 -8.73
CA ILE A 262 15.18 -8.30 -9.87
C ILE A 262 16.17 -7.22 -10.32
N ASP A 263 16.92 -6.62 -9.39
CA ASP A 263 17.93 -5.61 -9.71
C ASP A 263 19.10 -6.23 -10.47
N ILE A 264 19.47 -7.51 -10.15
CA ILE A 264 20.48 -8.25 -10.92
C ILE A 264 19.93 -8.66 -12.29
N LYS A 265 18.68 -9.11 -12.37
CA LYS A 265 18.02 -9.53 -13.62
C LYS A 265 17.95 -8.39 -14.64
N THR A 266 17.79 -7.15 -14.14
CA THR A 266 17.71 -5.93 -14.97
C THR A 266 19.03 -5.15 -15.02
N LEU A 267 20.13 -5.73 -14.53
CA LEU A 267 21.45 -5.09 -14.58
C LEU A 267 21.98 -5.08 -16.01
N SER A 268 22.40 -3.92 -16.48
CA SER A 268 23.01 -3.71 -17.81
C SER A 268 24.40 -3.08 -17.70
N ARG A 269 25.13 -3.02 -18.80
CA ARG A 269 26.46 -2.37 -18.83
C ARG A 269 26.43 -0.89 -18.52
N GLU A 270 25.34 -0.22 -18.79
CA GLU A 270 25.12 1.21 -18.55
C GLU A 270 25.09 1.56 -17.05
N HIS A 271 24.85 0.59 -16.18
CA HIS A 271 24.85 0.76 -14.74
C HIS A 271 26.25 0.77 -14.12
N PHE A 272 27.31 0.58 -14.93
CA PHE A 272 28.67 0.57 -14.43
C PHE A 272 29.41 1.86 -14.80
N GLU A 273 30.08 2.43 -13.81
CA GLU A 273 30.94 3.60 -13.97
C GLU A 273 32.30 3.32 -13.32
N THR A 274 33.33 3.99 -13.80
CA THR A 274 34.66 3.97 -13.19
C THR A 274 34.91 5.36 -12.62
N ASP A 275 35.37 5.45 -11.36
CA ASP A 275 35.74 6.72 -10.73
C ASP A 275 37.15 7.17 -11.16
N ASP A 276 37.55 8.37 -10.72
CA ASP A 276 38.86 8.96 -11.03
C ASP A 276 40.04 8.15 -10.45
N GLU A 277 39.76 7.26 -9.48
CA GLU A 277 40.77 6.38 -8.87
C GLU A 277 40.81 5.00 -9.54
N GLY A 278 40.05 4.81 -10.63
CA GLY A 278 39.96 3.55 -11.38
C GLY A 278 39.10 2.48 -10.74
N ARG A 279 38.34 2.79 -9.67
CA ARG A 279 37.42 1.85 -9.02
C ARG A 279 36.11 1.76 -9.80
N ARG A 280 35.65 0.55 -10.02
CA ARG A 280 34.39 0.29 -10.70
C ARG A 280 33.21 0.32 -9.74
N TRP A 281 32.13 0.98 -10.14
CA TRP A 281 30.91 1.16 -9.35
C TRP A 281 29.70 0.66 -10.11
N ILE A 282 28.71 0.15 -9.36
CA ILE A 282 27.35 -0.08 -9.85
C ILE A 282 26.49 1.09 -9.38
N LYS A 283 25.88 1.81 -10.33
CA LYS A 283 24.87 2.84 -10.08
C LYS A 283 23.54 2.39 -10.68
N LYS A 284 22.63 1.92 -9.85
CA LYS A 284 21.33 1.40 -10.31
C LYS A 284 20.21 1.86 -9.39
N CYS A 285 19.16 2.41 -9.98
CA CYS A 285 17.92 2.63 -9.26
C CYS A 285 17.23 1.27 -9.02
N ARG A 286 16.81 1.04 -7.79
CA ARG A 286 16.11 -0.19 -7.42
C ARG A 286 14.77 -0.29 -8.13
N GLU A 287 14.48 -1.42 -8.74
CA GLU A 287 13.21 -1.70 -9.43
C GLU A 287 11.98 -1.54 -8.52
N LYS A 288 12.12 -1.89 -7.24
CA LYS A 288 11.00 -1.85 -6.29
C LYS A 288 10.70 -0.45 -5.74
N THR A 289 11.70 0.43 -5.61
CA THR A 289 11.57 1.68 -4.84
C THR A 289 12.01 2.92 -5.58
N GLY A 290 12.67 2.77 -6.73
CA GLY A 290 13.28 3.87 -7.49
C GLY A 290 14.49 4.53 -6.81
N VAL A 291 14.91 4.06 -5.61
CA VAL A 291 16.03 4.64 -4.88
C VAL A 291 17.35 4.22 -5.52
N LEU A 292 18.25 5.17 -5.73
CA LEU A 292 19.57 4.93 -6.29
C LEU A 292 20.45 4.14 -5.29
N SER A 293 20.98 3.01 -5.74
CA SER A 293 22.03 2.25 -5.08
C SER A 293 23.38 2.58 -5.75
N ARG A 294 24.39 2.88 -4.94
CA ARG A 294 25.78 3.10 -5.38
C ARG A 294 26.67 2.10 -4.66
N ILE A 295 27.24 1.16 -5.39
CA ILE A 295 27.91 0.01 -4.82
C ILE A 295 29.29 -0.14 -5.49
N PRO A 296 30.41 -0.13 -4.75
CA PRO A 296 31.70 -0.46 -5.32
C PRO A 296 31.74 -1.92 -5.70
N VAL A 297 32.30 -2.24 -6.86
CA VAL A 297 32.41 -3.63 -7.33
C VAL A 297 33.58 -4.28 -6.62
N LEU A 298 33.27 -5.19 -5.70
CA LEU A 298 34.27 -5.96 -4.96
C LEU A 298 34.95 -7.00 -5.87
N PRO A 299 36.18 -7.46 -5.58
CA PRO A 299 36.93 -8.39 -6.46
C PRO A 299 36.17 -9.66 -6.85
N ILE A 300 35.46 -10.28 -5.92
CA ILE A 300 34.64 -11.48 -6.21
C ILE A 300 33.51 -11.17 -7.18
N ALA A 301 32.84 -10.05 -7.02
CA ALA A 301 31.80 -9.62 -7.96
C ALA A 301 32.39 -9.30 -9.34
N GLN A 302 33.59 -8.72 -9.39
CA GLN A 302 34.31 -8.46 -10.64
C GLN A 302 34.70 -9.77 -11.33
N SER A 303 35.24 -10.75 -10.63
CA SER A 303 35.59 -12.06 -11.19
C SER A 303 34.39 -12.77 -11.81
N ILE A 304 33.23 -12.65 -11.19
CA ILE A 304 31.96 -13.19 -11.74
C ILE A 304 31.58 -12.47 -13.03
N LEU A 305 31.68 -11.12 -13.07
CA LEU A 305 31.41 -10.33 -14.27
C LEU A 305 32.36 -10.73 -15.42
N ASP A 306 33.64 -10.96 -15.12
CA ASP A 306 34.65 -11.34 -16.11
C ASP A 306 34.43 -12.74 -16.62
N LYS A 307 34.00 -13.69 -15.77
CA LYS A 307 33.63 -15.06 -16.14
C LYS A 307 32.53 -15.11 -17.19
N TYR A 308 31.55 -14.21 -17.10
CA TYR A 308 30.39 -14.14 -18.02
C TYR A 308 30.55 -13.11 -19.14
N LYS A 309 31.72 -12.48 -19.26
CA LYS A 309 32.03 -11.45 -20.25
C LYS A 309 32.00 -12.06 -21.66
N GLY A 310 31.04 -11.80 -22.45
CA GLY A 310 30.88 -12.36 -23.81
C GLY A 310 29.57 -13.11 -24.00
N GLY A 311 28.84 -13.32 -22.93
CA GLY A 311 27.48 -13.84 -23.02
C GLY A 311 26.51 -12.82 -23.65
N LYS A 312 25.38 -13.32 -24.18
CA LYS A 312 24.30 -12.48 -24.71
C LYS A 312 23.69 -11.58 -23.64
N VAL A 313 23.71 -12.01 -22.38
CA VAL A 313 23.26 -11.27 -21.21
C VAL A 313 24.44 -11.03 -20.28
N LEU A 314 24.40 -9.94 -19.50
CA LEU A 314 25.50 -9.58 -18.60
C LEU A 314 25.75 -10.66 -17.54
N LEU A 315 24.69 -11.20 -16.97
CA LEU A 315 24.70 -12.26 -15.97
C LEU A 315 23.58 -13.28 -16.27
N PRO A 316 23.90 -14.60 -16.37
CA PRO A 316 22.95 -15.63 -16.78
C PRO A 316 22.04 -16.08 -15.61
N LEU A 317 21.23 -15.14 -15.09
CA LEU A 317 20.33 -15.39 -13.97
C LEU A 317 19.12 -16.21 -14.42
N GLN A 318 18.94 -17.38 -13.81
CA GLN A 318 17.80 -18.28 -14.00
C GLN A 318 16.53 -17.71 -13.34
N ASP A 319 15.38 -18.34 -13.57
CA ASP A 319 14.16 -17.92 -12.88
C ASP A 319 14.25 -18.07 -11.36
N ASN A 320 13.60 -17.17 -10.62
CA ASN A 320 13.72 -17.10 -9.16
C ASN A 320 13.31 -18.39 -8.44
N ALA A 321 12.35 -19.13 -9.00
CA ALA A 321 11.94 -20.42 -8.46
C ALA A 321 13.05 -21.47 -8.59
N ASP A 322 13.70 -21.53 -9.73
CA ASP A 322 14.80 -22.46 -10.00
C ASP A 322 16.03 -22.10 -9.19
N VAL A 323 16.40 -20.81 -9.16
CA VAL A 323 17.49 -20.33 -8.28
C VAL A 323 17.27 -20.74 -6.83
N ASN A 324 16.05 -20.55 -6.29
CA ASN A 324 15.76 -20.92 -4.91
C ASN A 324 15.69 -22.45 -4.69
N ARG A 325 15.41 -23.24 -5.71
CA ARG A 325 15.51 -24.71 -5.66
C ARG A 325 16.97 -25.14 -5.60
N ASN A 326 17.77 -24.66 -6.56
CA ASN A 326 19.19 -24.97 -6.63
C ASN A 326 19.98 -24.50 -5.39
N LEU A 327 19.61 -23.37 -4.80
CA LEU A 327 20.24 -22.89 -3.55
C LEU A 327 20.02 -23.84 -2.38
N LYS A 328 18.90 -24.56 -2.32
CA LYS A 328 18.69 -25.59 -1.29
C LYS A 328 19.64 -26.77 -1.50
N ASP A 329 19.82 -27.19 -2.74
CA ASP A 329 20.72 -28.30 -3.07
C ASP A 329 22.17 -27.90 -2.76
N ILE A 330 22.58 -26.68 -3.12
CA ILE A 330 23.91 -26.13 -2.78
C ILE A 330 24.09 -26.06 -1.25
N ALA A 331 23.10 -25.61 -0.49
CA ALA A 331 23.18 -25.53 0.96
C ALA A 331 23.42 -26.92 1.58
N VAL A 332 22.69 -27.93 1.12
CA VAL A 332 22.87 -29.33 1.56
C VAL A 332 24.27 -29.82 1.23
N LEU A 333 24.74 -29.63 -0.01
CA LEU A 333 26.05 -30.05 -0.46
C LEU A 333 27.20 -29.36 0.30
N CYS A 334 27.00 -28.10 0.70
CA CYS A 334 27.97 -27.35 1.53
C CYS A 334 27.85 -27.63 3.03
N GLY A 335 26.91 -28.47 3.47
CA GLY A 335 26.67 -28.74 4.88
C GLY A 335 26.24 -27.48 5.64
N ILE A 336 25.35 -26.68 5.04
CA ILE A 336 24.77 -25.46 5.64
C ILE A 336 23.36 -25.79 6.10
N ASP A 337 23.15 -25.84 7.42
CA ASP A 337 21.85 -26.12 8.04
C ASP A 337 21.01 -24.86 8.19
N LYS A 338 20.82 -24.14 7.08
CA LYS A 338 19.97 -22.95 7.01
C LYS A 338 19.13 -23.01 5.74
N ARG A 339 17.89 -22.52 5.86
CA ARG A 339 17.02 -22.38 4.70
C ARG A 339 17.37 -21.12 3.93
N ILE A 340 18.37 -21.20 3.06
CA ILE A 340 18.76 -20.07 2.23
C ILE A 340 17.82 -19.91 1.02
N CYS A 341 17.59 -18.68 0.65
CA CYS A 341 16.94 -18.27 -0.59
C CYS A 341 17.74 -17.12 -1.21
N PHE A 342 17.45 -16.74 -2.45
CA PHE A 342 18.23 -15.68 -3.10
C PHE A 342 18.28 -14.39 -2.28
N HIS A 343 17.20 -14.07 -1.55
CA HIS A 343 17.17 -12.88 -0.72
C HIS A 343 18.15 -12.91 0.46
N ALA A 344 18.57 -14.11 0.88
CA ALA A 344 19.63 -14.27 1.90
C ALA A 344 20.97 -13.69 1.43
N SER A 345 21.25 -13.63 0.11
CA SER A 345 22.45 -12.97 -0.41
C SER A 345 22.53 -11.50 0.02
N ARG A 346 21.41 -10.79 -0.07
CA ARG A 346 21.33 -9.40 0.32
C ARG A 346 21.45 -9.21 1.84
N HIS A 347 20.95 -10.17 2.63
CA HIS A 347 21.16 -10.19 4.08
C HIS A 347 22.62 -10.45 4.43
N THR A 348 23.27 -11.39 3.73
CA THR A 348 24.69 -11.70 3.87
C THR A 348 25.56 -10.50 3.50
N PHE A 349 25.23 -9.76 2.43
CA PHE A 349 25.92 -8.50 2.12
C PHE A 349 25.85 -7.53 3.28
N ALA A 350 24.65 -7.25 3.78
CA ALA A 350 24.46 -6.27 4.85
C ALA A 350 25.14 -6.68 6.17
N THR A 351 25.11 -7.96 6.51
CA THR A 351 25.64 -8.47 7.79
C THR A 351 27.11 -8.85 7.68
N THR A 352 27.43 -9.89 6.91
CA THR A 352 28.74 -10.55 6.91
C THR A 352 29.75 -9.77 6.08
N VAL A 353 29.33 -9.26 4.91
CA VAL A 353 30.26 -8.56 4.00
C VAL A 353 30.50 -7.11 4.39
N THR A 354 29.51 -6.43 4.99
CA THR A 354 29.64 -5.01 5.30
C THR A 354 29.67 -4.70 6.80
N LEU A 355 28.60 -4.89 7.56
CA LEU A 355 28.54 -4.52 8.97
C LEU A 355 29.56 -5.27 9.84
N ALA A 356 29.82 -6.56 9.57
CA ALA A 356 30.85 -7.32 10.28
C ALA A 356 32.29 -6.84 9.96
N ASN A 357 32.46 -6.04 8.91
CA ASN A 357 33.72 -5.41 8.54
C ASN A 357 33.69 -3.88 8.78
N ASP A 358 32.95 -3.46 9.79
CA ASP A 358 32.93 -2.09 10.33
C ASP A 358 32.46 -1.01 9.36
N ILE A 359 31.75 -1.40 8.27
CA ILE A 359 31.11 -0.43 7.38
C ILE A 359 29.90 0.20 8.12
N PRO A 360 29.83 1.54 8.22
CA PRO A 360 28.73 2.21 8.93
C PRO A 360 27.35 1.87 8.36
N LEU A 361 26.37 1.75 9.25
CA LEU A 361 24.98 1.37 8.89
C LEU A 361 24.38 2.28 7.82
N GLU A 362 24.68 3.58 7.87
CA GLU A 362 24.20 4.58 6.92
C GLU A 362 24.77 4.32 5.52
N VAL A 363 26.05 3.95 5.43
CA VAL A 363 26.72 3.60 4.17
C VAL A 363 26.12 2.32 3.60
N VAL A 364 25.90 1.30 4.44
CA VAL A 364 25.21 0.06 4.02
C VAL A 364 23.79 0.36 3.54
N SER A 365 23.08 1.24 4.22
CA SER A 365 21.73 1.66 3.84
C SER A 365 21.69 2.32 2.46
N GLN A 366 22.66 3.18 2.15
CA GLN A 366 22.82 3.82 0.84
C GLN A 366 23.16 2.80 -0.25
N MET A 367 24.14 1.93 -0.02
CA MET A 367 24.49 0.86 -0.96
C MET A 367 23.31 -0.04 -1.27
N MET A 368 22.51 -0.36 -0.27
CA MET A 368 21.30 -1.17 -0.44
C MET A 368 20.11 -0.41 -1.05
N GLY A 369 20.17 0.90 -1.25
CA GLY A 369 19.06 1.71 -1.75
C GLY A 369 17.82 1.63 -0.86
N HIS A 370 18.01 1.74 0.46
CA HIS A 370 16.91 1.81 1.40
C HIS A 370 16.42 3.26 1.54
N THR A 371 15.12 3.46 1.56
CA THR A 371 14.50 4.78 1.78
C THR A 371 14.63 5.28 3.22
N ASN A 372 14.90 4.36 4.16
CA ASN A 372 15.01 4.65 5.58
C ASN A 372 15.99 3.67 6.23
N THR A 373 16.91 4.17 7.06
CA THR A 373 17.89 3.39 7.83
C THR A 373 17.25 2.35 8.76
N ARG A 374 16.00 2.56 9.21
CA ARG A 374 15.24 1.54 9.97
C ARG A 374 15.15 0.20 9.25
N MET A 375 15.16 0.19 7.91
CA MET A 375 15.18 -1.06 7.13
C MET A 375 16.51 -1.80 7.29
N THR A 376 17.60 -1.07 7.55
CA THR A 376 18.94 -1.59 7.75
C THR A 376 19.20 -1.95 9.22
N CYS A 377 18.51 -1.33 10.17
CA CYS A 377 18.62 -1.61 11.61
C CYS A 377 18.30 -3.08 11.97
N HIS A 378 17.53 -3.79 11.14
CA HIS A 378 17.29 -5.22 11.34
C HIS A 378 18.57 -6.06 11.28
N TYR A 379 19.61 -5.57 10.60
CA TYR A 379 20.93 -6.21 10.50
C TYR A 379 21.88 -5.81 11.64
N ALA A 380 21.60 -4.74 12.36
CA ALA A 380 22.45 -4.21 13.41
C ALA A 380 22.57 -5.14 14.64
N LYS A 381 21.71 -6.16 14.76
CA LYS A 381 21.81 -7.19 15.83
C LYS A 381 23.06 -8.07 15.75
N VAL A 382 23.85 -7.96 14.68
CA VAL A 382 25.10 -8.72 14.46
C VAL A 382 26.33 -8.04 15.07
N VAL A 383 26.13 -6.92 15.76
CA VAL A 383 27.15 -5.92 16.13
C VAL A 383 28.00 -6.33 17.34
N ASP A 384 27.71 -7.44 18.06
CA ASP A 384 28.50 -7.79 19.27
C ASP A 384 29.98 -7.99 18.98
N ARG A 385 30.35 -8.58 17.83
CA ARG A 385 31.75 -8.71 17.41
C ARG A 385 32.39 -7.38 17.01
N SER A 386 31.61 -6.49 16.36
CA SER A 386 32.09 -5.16 15.99
C SER A 386 32.27 -4.28 17.22
N ILE A 387 31.38 -4.36 18.21
CA ILE A 387 31.50 -3.67 19.49
C ILE A 387 32.80 -4.11 20.18
N SER A 388 33.05 -5.43 20.30
CA SER A 388 34.26 -5.95 20.92
C SER A 388 35.51 -5.39 20.23
N ARG A 389 35.60 -5.52 18.91
CA ARG A 389 36.77 -5.09 18.13
C ARG A 389 37.00 -3.57 18.18
N GLN A 390 35.94 -2.77 18.13
CA GLN A 390 36.03 -1.30 18.24
C GLN A 390 36.40 -0.88 19.68
N MET A 391 35.88 -1.59 20.69
CA MET A 391 36.24 -1.32 22.08
C MET A 391 37.67 -1.75 22.41
N ASP A 392 38.17 -2.84 21.82
CA ASP A 392 39.57 -3.25 22.01
C ASP A 392 40.55 -2.15 21.57
N SER A 393 40.26 -1.47 20.46
CA SER A 393 41.11 -0.34 20.00
C SER A 393 41.02 0.88 20.93
N LEU A 394 39.85 1.11 21.54
CA LEU A 394 39.67 2.19 22.52
C LEU A 394 40.34 1.82 23.85
N ILE A 395 40.16 0.57 24.30
CA ILE A 395 40.81 0.06 25.53
C ILE A 395 42.33 0.23 25.42
N SER A 396 42.94 -0.25 24.35
CA SER A 396 44.40 -0.13 24.13
C SER A 396 44.86 1.33 24.12
N ARG A 397 44.04 2.25 23.56
CA ARG A 397 44.36 3.68 23.55
C ARG A 397 44.29 4.33 24.91
N TYR A 398 43.38 3.90 25.79
CA TYR A 398 43.24 4.43 27.15
C TYR A 398 44.09 3.69 28.19
N GLU A 399 44.52 2.45 27.94
CA GLU A 399 45.50 1.75 28.77
C GLU A 399 46.86 2.48 28.74
N THR A 400 47.27 2.94 27.53
CA THR A 400 48.48 3.77 27.41
C THR A 400 48.39 5.15 28.12
N ALA A 401 47.19 5.72 28.19
CA ALA A 401 46.94 6.97 28.92
C ALA A 401 46.83 6.76 30.46
N SER A 402 46.34 5.61 30.92
CA SER A 402 46.25 5.31 32.35
C SER A 402 47.62 5.11 33.02
N CYS A 403 48.63 4.61 32.28
CA CYS A 403 50.02 4.53 32.76
C CYS A 403 50.67 5.91 33.03
N SER A 404 50.08 7.00 32.55
CA SER A 404 50.54 8.36 32.78
C SER A 404 49.85 9.08 33.95
N LEU A 405 48.91 8.44 34.61
CA LEU A 405 48.17 8.96 35.77
C LEU A 405 48.67 8.34 37.13
N GLY A 406 49.60 7.44 37.11
CA GLY A 406 50.37 6.91 38.25
C GLY A 406 51.78 7.43 38.23
#